data_e67d225402ae242277c745c00b5977e7
#
_entry.id   e67d225402ae242277c745c00b5977e7
#
_cell.length_a   1.000
_cell.length_b   1.000
_cell.length_c   1.000
_cell.angle_alpha   90.00
_cell.angle_beta   90.00
_cell.angle_gamma   90.00
#
_symmetry.space_group_name_H-M   'P 1'
#
loop_
_entity.id
_entity.type
_entity.pdbx_description
1 polymer ?
#
loop_
_entity_poly.entity_id
_entity_poly.type
_entity_poly.pdbx_seq_one_letter_code
_entity_poly.pdbx_strand_id
1 'polypeptide(L)'
;MLPFNAASISAGVAVGSAELVWRGRALVGRKTEWPSWTPTPDMIKRKPEQYAKYKDGMPGGPKNPLGARALYLHTESGNDTAIRIHGTTDPGSIGKSVSNGCIRMRNEAVMDLFDEVPIGTPVYVY
;
A
#
# COMPACT_ATOMS: atom_id res chain seq x y z
N MET A 1 1.33 12.06 25.04
CA MET A 1 0.49 11.63 23.93
C MET A 1 0.43 10.11 23.90
N LEU A 2 -0.73 9.59 23.62
CA LEU A 2 -0.84 8.15 23.44
C LEU A 2 -0.10 7.75 22.18
N PRO A 3 0.61 6.63 22.22
CA PRO A 3 1.21 6.11 21.01
C PRO A 3 0.13 5.78 20.01
N PHE A 4 0.50 5.83 18.74
CA PHE A 4 -0.39 5.43 17.67
C PHE A 4 -0.85 3.98 17.92
N ASN A 5 -2.15 3.76 17.92
CA ASN A 5 -2.73 2.47 18.19
C ASN A 5 -3.00 1.73 16.88
N ALA A 6 -2.40 0.56 16.73
CA ALA A 6 -2.60 -0.26 15.54
C ALA A 6 -4.07 -0.59 15.28
N ALA A 7 -4.89 -0.67 16.30
CA ALA A 7 -6.32 -0.93 16.14
C ALA A 7 -7.03 0.15 15.32
N SER A 8 -6.53 1.38 15.32
CA SER A 8 -7.12 2.46 14.54
C SER A 8 -6.91 2.30 13.03
N ILE A 9 -5.99 1.42 12.62
CA ILE A 9 -5.68 1.19 11.21
C ILE A 9 -6.65 0.17 10.59
N SER A 10 -7.31 -0.64 11.38
CA SER A 10 -8.08 -1.78 10.88
C SER A 10 -9.34 -1.40 10.12
N ALA A 11 -9.86 -0.19 10.31
CA ALA A 11 -11.11 0.21 9.69
C ALA A 11 -10.89 0.76 8.27
N GLY A 12 -11.75 0.38 7.34
CA GLY A 12 -11.77 0.96 6.01
C GLY A 12 -10.63 0.55 5.09
N VAL A 13 -10.00 -0.60 5.32
CA VAL A 13 -8.94 -1.10 4.45
C VAL A 13 -9.43 -2.26 3.60
N ALA A 14 -8.87 -2.38 2.41
CA ALA A 14 -9.02 -3.55 1.56
C ALA A 14 -7.70 -4.29 1.52
N VAL A 15 -7.70 -5.53 1.96
CA VAL A 15 -6.51 -6.37 1.88
C VAL A 15 -6.52 -7.13 0.56
N GLY A 16 -5.35 -7.57 0.14
CA GLY A 16 -5.22 -8.42 -1.02
C GLY A 16 -5.88 -9.77 -0.81
N SER A 17 -5.58 -10.76 -1.66
CA SER A 17 -6.18 -12.08 -1.53
C SER A 17 -6.01 -12.62 -0.11
N ALA A 18 -6.82 -13.63 0.23
CA ALA A 18 -6.88 -14.18 1.59
C ALA A 18 -5.50 -14.49 2.18
N GLU A 19 -4.51 -14.71 1.32
CA GLU A 19 -3.15 -15.02 1.74
C GLU A 19 -2.24 -13.87 1.42
N LEU A 20 -1.88 -13.08 2.43
CA LEU A 20 -0.84 -12.08 2.30
C LEU A 20 0.51 -12.78 2.15
N VAL A 21 1.42 -12.14 1.38
CA VAL A 21 2.76 -12.68 1.15
C VAL A 21 3.60 -12.72 2.44
N TRP A 22 3.19 -11.97 3.46
CA TRP A 22 3.95 -11.88 4.70
C TRP A 22 3.02 -11.57 5.87
N ARG A 23 3.31 -12.14 7.03
CA ARG A 23 2.57 -11.88 8.27
C ARG A 23 3.56 -11.73 9.41
N GLY A 24 3.19 -10.95 10.40
CA GLY A 24 4.00 -10.76 11.59
C GLY A 24 4.12 -9.30 11.98
N ARG A 25 5.17 -8.98 12.73
CA ARG A 25 5.47 -7.62 13.15
C ARG A 25 6.41 -6.98 12.15
N ALA A 26 5.95 -5.91 11.56
CA ALA A 26 6.75 -5.12 10.61
C ALA A 26 6.95 -3.71 11.15
N LEU A 27 7.75 -2.93 10.45
CA LEU A 27 7.95 -1.51 10.74
C LEU A 27 7.65 -0.73 9.48
N VAL A 28 7.16 0.51 9.64
CA VAL A 28 7.07 1.43 8.52
C VAL A 28 8.50 1.79 8.12
N GLY A 29 8.98 1.24 7.02
CA GLY A 29 10.36 1.43 6.59
C GLY A 29 10.55 2.61 5.67
N ARG A 30 9.52 2.97 4.92
CA ARG A 30 9.57 4.08 3.98
C ARG A 30 8.18 4.65 3.78
N LYS A 31 8.10 5.95 3.53
CA LYS A 31 6.85 6.66 3.23
C LYS A 31 7.07 7.51 1.99
N THR A 32 6.07 7.57 1.12
CA THR A 32 6.16 8.37 -0.11
C THR A 32 4.86 9.10 -0.38
N GLU A 33 4.95 10.38 -0.68
CA GLU A 33 3.82 11.17 -1.16
C GLU A 33 3.67 10.97 -2.67
N TRP A 34 2.44 10.75 -3.13
CA TRP A 34 2.16 10.55 -4.56
C TRP A 34 3.15 9.59 -5.20
N PRO A 35 3.20 8.33 -4.74
CA PRO A 35 4.22 7.38 -5.19
C PRO A 35 4.08 7.06 -6.68
N SER A 36 5.21 6.80 -7.33
CA SER A 36 5.20 6.21 -8.67
C SER A 36 4.82 4.74 -8.56
N TRP A 37 4.33 4.19 -9.65
CA TRP A 37 3.87 2.81 -9.69
C TRP A 37 4.34 2.14 -10.99
N THR A 38 4.73 0.87 -10.87
CA THR A 38 5.14 0.09 -12.02
C THR A 38 4.30 -1.18 -12.07
N PRO A 39 3.61 -1.44 -13.18
CA PRO A 39 2.87 -2.69 -13.31
C PRO A 39 3.81 -3.89 -13.31
N THR A 40 3.32 -5.01 -12.80
CA THR A 40 4.10 -6.24 -12.82
C THR A 40 4.22 -6.77 -14.26
N PRO A 41 5.26 -7.58 -14.55
CA PRO A 41 5.36 -8.22 -15.87
C PRO A 41 4.11 -9.02 -16.23
N ASP A 42 3.48 -9.69 -15.28
CA ASP A 42 2.24 -10.44 -15.52
C ASP A 42 1.09 -9.53 -15.94
N MET A 43 0.97 -8.35 -15.34
CA MET A 43 -0.06 -7.38 -15.71
C MET A 43 0.13 -6.93 -17.15
N ILE A 44 1.37 -6.61 -17.52
CA ILE A 44 1.70 -6.20 -18.89
C ILE A 44 1.39 -7.32 -19.87
N LYS A 45 1.74 -8.56 -19.51
CA LYS A 45 1.50 -9.72 -20.37
C LYS A 45 0.01 -9.96 -20.61
N ARG A 46 -0.82 -9.80 -19.57
CA ARG A 46 -2.26 -10.04 -19.66
C ARG A 46 -3.00 -8.93 -20.38
N LYS A 47 -2.59 -7.67 -20.18
CA LYS A 47 -3.26 -6.49 -20.76
C LYS A 47 -2.23 -5.49 -21.28
N PRO A 48 -1.48 -5.85 -22.35
CA PRO A 48 -0.42 -4.98 -22.85
C PRO A 48 -0.95 -3.62 -23.32
N GLU A 49 -2.13 -3.57 -23.90
CA GLU A 49 -2.71 -2.32 -24.37
C GLU A 49 -2.97 -1.32 -23.24
N GLN A 50 -3.10 -1.82 -22.03
CA GLN A 50 -3.37 -0.97 -20.86
C GLN A 50 -2.09 -0.64 -20.07
N TYR A 51 -1.15 -1.58 -19.98
CA TYR A 51 -0.04 -1.48 -19.03
C TYR A 51 1.34 -1.33 -19.68
N ALA A 52 1.51 -1.73 -20.94
CA ALA A 52 2.85 -1.71 -21.53
C ALA A 52 3.47 -0.32 -21.59
N LYS A 53 2.65 0.71 -21.76
CA LYS A 53 3.13 2.10 -21.79
C LYS A 53 3.71 2.55 -20.44
N TYR A 54 3.42 1.83 -19.36
CA TYR A 54 3.92 2.14 -18.02
C TYR A 54 5.00 1.19 -17.55
N LYS A 55 5.59 0.42 -18.45
CA LYS A 55 6.62 -0.58 -18.09
C LYS A 55 7.78 0.00 -17.29
N ASP A 56 8.10 1.27 -17.50
CA ASP A 56 9.18 1.98 -16.81
C ASP A 56 8.67 2.84 -15.65
N GLY A 57 7.40 2.72 -15.32
CA GLY A 57 6.78 3.42 -14.20
C GLY A 57 5.74 4.44 -14.63
N MET A 58 4.69 4.53 -13.81
CA MET A 58 3.69 5.59 -13.91
C MET A 58 4.01 6.63 -12.84
N PRO A 59 4.16 7.92 -13.18
CA PRO A 59 4.40 8.94 -12.16
C PRO A 59 3.22 9.06 -11.21
N GLY A 60 3.48 9.58 -10.02
CA GLY A 60 2.42 9.82 -9.05
C GLY A 60 1.38 10.79 -9.59
N GLY A 61 0.13 10.60 -9.17
CA GLY A 61 -0.95 11.46 -9.59
C GLY A 61 -2.32 10.81 -9.37
N PRO A 62 -3.41 11.54 -9.70
CA PRO A 62 -4.77 11.08 -9.44
C PRO A 62 -5.14 9.78 -10.15
N LYS A 63 -4.46 9.41 -11.23
CA LYS A 63 -4.73 8.18 -11.97
C LYS A 63 -3.84 7.01 -11.57
N ASN A 64 -2.89 7.24 -10.67
CA ASN A 64 -1.97 6.21 -10.22
C ASN A 64 -2.67 5.30 -9.21
N PRO A 65 -2.64 3.97 -9.40
CA PRO A 65 -3.34 3.05 -8.51
C PRO A 65 -2.89 3.09 -7.06
N LEU A 66 -1.69 3.57 -6.77
CA LEU A 66 -1.22 3.69 -5.39
C LEU A 66 -1.81 4.90 -4.67
N GLY A 67 -2.51 5.77 -5.38
CA GLY A 67 -3.19 6.89 -4.77
C GLY A 67 -2.26 7.97 -4.22
N ALA A 68 -2.71 8.66 -3.18
CA ALA A 68 -2.05 9.86 -2.68
C ALA A 68 -0.80 9.59 -1.84
N ARG A 69 -0.75 8.46 -1.15
CA ARG A 69 0.35 8.14 -0.23
C ARG A 69 0.60 6.64 -0.23
N ALA A 70 1.83 6.25 0.09
CA ALA A 70 2.17 4.86 0.32
C ALA A 70 3.10 4.73 1.52
N LEU A 71 2.86 3.70 2.32
CA LEU A 71 3.71 3.29 3.43
C LEU A 71 4.22 1.89 3.12
N TYR A 72 5.52 1.71 3.12
CA TYR A 72 6.18 0.46 2.76
C TYR A 72 6.63 -0.23 4.04
N LEU A 73 6.18 -1.47 4.25
CA LEU A 73 6.48 -2.20 5.47
C LEU A 73 7.73 -3.05 5.30
N HIS A 74 8.63 -2.93 6.27
CA HIS A 74 9.89 -3.68 6.30
C HIS A 74 9.93 -4.55 7.54
N THR A 75 10.71 -5.64 7.47
CA THR A 75 11.01 -6.44 8.65
C THR A 75 11.88 -5.64 9.61
N GLU A 76 12.02 -6.12 10.84
CA GLU A 76 12.89 -5.47 11.82
C GLU A 76 14.35 -5.42 11.36
N SER A 77 14.76 -6.37 10.52
CA SER A 77 16.12 -6.38 9.96
C SER A 77 16.26 -5.50 8.73
N GLY A 78 15.18 -4.83 8.27
CA GLY A 78 15.24 -3.88 7.17
C GLY A 78 14.88 -4.44 5.81
N ASN A 79 14.45 -5.69 5.72
CA ASN A 79 14.05 -6.29 4.45
C ASN A 79 12.62 -5.88 4.08
N ASP A 80 12.38 -5.67 2.80
CA ASP A 80 11.04 -5.36 2.29
C ASP A 80 10.12 -6.57 2.45
N THR A 81 8.97 -6.39 3.10
CA THR A 81 7.98 -7.46 3.25
C THR A 81 7.12 -7.64 2.00
N ALA A 82 7.23 -6.74 1.04
CA ALA A 82 6.33 -6.60 -0.11
C ALA A 82 4.92 -6.12 0.27
N ILE A 83 4.67 -5.85 1.54
CA ILE A 83 3.38 -5.29 2.00
C ILE A 83 3.44 -3.78 1.92
N ARG A 84 2.39 -3.18 1.35
CA ARG A 84 2.27 -1.73 1.23
C ARG A 84 0.87 -1.29 1.68
N ILE A 85 0.83 -0.19 2.40
CA ILE A 85 -0.43 0.50 2.74
C ILE A 85 -0.49 1.72 1.85
N HIS A 86 -1.54 1.86 1.04
CA HIS A 86 -1.61 2.96 0.09
C HIS A 86 -3.04 3.40 -0.16
N GLY A 87 -3.19 4.55 -0.82
CA GLY A 87 -4.48 5.03 -1.25
C GLY A 87 -4.97 4.31 -2.50
N THR A 88 -6.02 4.81 -3.10
CA THR A 88 -6.61 4.18 -4.28
C THR A 88 -7.28 5.22 -5.18
N THR A 89 -7.28 4.93 -6.48
CA THR A 89 -8.09 5.68 -7.46
C THR A 89 -9.52 5.16 -7.51
N ASP A 90 -9.79 4.02 -6.87
CA ASP A 90 -11.10 3.38 -6.88
C ASP A 90 -11.56 3.06 -5.47
N PRO A 91 -12.20 4.03 -4.77
CA PRO A 91 -12.67 3.79 -3.40
C PRO A 91 -13.66 2.62 -3.28
N GLY A 92 -14.35 2.29 -4.36
CA GLY A 92 -15.27 1.16 -4.37
C GLY A 92 -14.58 -0.20 -4.23
N SER A 93 -13.26 -0.27 -4.45
CA SER A 93 -12.50 -1.51 -4.29
C SER A 93 -12.19 -1.83 -2.82
N ILE A 94 -12.38 -0.88 -1.91
CA ILE A 94 -12.08 -1.08 -0.50
C ILE A 94 -13.06 -2.12 0.06
N GLY A 95 -12.50 -3.13 0.74
CA GLY A 95 -13.28 -4.26 1.24
C GLY A 95 -13.31 -5.45 0.29
N LYS A 96 -12.75 -5.33 -0.90
CA LYS A 96 -12.66 -6.42 -1.88
C LYS A 96 -11.23 -6.93 -1.94
N SER A 97 -11.07 -8.22 -2.15
CA SER A 97 -9.74 -8.80 -2.38
C SER A 97 -9.23 -8.36 -3.74
N VAL A 98 -7.98 -7.89 -3.80
CA VAL A 98 -7.42 -7.34 -5.03
C VAL A 98 -6.10 -7.98 -5.42
N SER A 99 -5.05 -7.89 -4.60
CA SER A 99 -3.75 -8.48 -4.91
C SER A 99 -2.96 -8.69 -3.62
N ASN A 100 -1.99 -9.58 -3.67
CA ASN A 100 -1.11 -9.83 -2.53
C ASN A 100 -0.29 -8.59 -2.20
N GLY A 101 -0.12 -8.32 -0.91
CA GLY A 101 0.72 -7.24 -0.45
C GLY A 101 0.14 -5.85 -0.55
N CYS A 102 -1.10 -5.72 -1.03
CA CYS A 102 -1.77 -4.42 -1.15
C CYS A 102 -2.81 -4.25 -0.05
N ILE A 103 -2.67 -3.20 0.74
CA ILE A 103 -3.66 -2.80 1.73
C ILE A 103 -4.15 -1.42 1.32
N ARG A 104 -5.38 -1.35 0.85
CA ARG A 104 -5.95 -0.12 0.30
C ARG A 104 -6.75 0.65 1.32
N MET A 105 -6.60 1.96 1.29
CA MET A 105 -7.38 2.89 2.10
C MET A 105 -7.91 3.99 1.18
N ARG A 106 -8.94 4.69 1.65
CA ARG A 106 -9.32 5.95 0.99
C ARG A 106 -8.14 6.91 1.04
N ASN A 107 -8.00 7.76 0.02
CA ASN A 107 -6.90 8.71 -0.03
C ASN A 107 -6.88 9.61 1.21
N GLU A 108 -8.02 10.10 1.66
CA GLU A 108 -8.09 10.93 2.86
C GLU A 108 -7.58 10.20 4.09
N ALA A 109 -7.92 8.93 4.22
CA ALA A 109 -7.51 8.12 5.36
C ALA A 109 -6.01 7.81 5.34
N VAL A 110 -5.45 7.48 4.19
CA VAL A 110 -4.02 7.20 4.11
C VAL A 110 -3.19 8.47 4.28
N MET A 111 -3.70 9.62 3.87
CA MET A 111 -3.03 10.88 4.12
C MET A 111 -2.95 11.18 5.62
N ASP A 112 -4.03 10.96 6.36
CA ASP A 112 -4.03 11.12 7.81
C ASP A 112 -3.07 10.14 8.47
N LEU A 113 -3.11 8.87 8.06
CA LEU A 113 -2.22 7.85 8.58
C LEU A 113 -0.76 8.20 8.32
N PHE A 114 -0.47 8.66 7.12
CA PHE A 114 0.88 9.07 6.72
C PHE A 114 1.43 10.15 7.65
N ASP A 115 0.61 11.12 8.01
CA ASP A 115 1.04 12.22 8.86
C ASP A 115 1.24 11.79 10.32
N GLU A 116 0.45 10.81 10.79
CA GLU A 116 0.50 10.37 12.18
C GLU A 116 1.56 9.30 12.46
N VAL A 117 1.98 8.56 11.44
CA VAL A 117 2.81 7.37 11.62
C VAL A 117 4.22 7.65 11.14
N PRO A 118 5.19 7.85 12.04
CA PRO A 118 6.57 8.05 11.63
C PRO A 118 7.21 6.75 11.14
N ILE A 119 8.30 6.90 10.39
CA ILE A 119 9.15 5.76 10.01
C ILE A 119 9.62 5.08 11.30
N GLY A 120 9.59 3.75 11.29
CA GLY A 120 9.93 2.95 12.47
C GLY A 120 8.72 2.51 13.30
N THR A 121 7.52 3.01 12.98
CA THR A 121 6.32 2.61 13.71
C THR A 121 6.01 1.15 13.48
N PRO A 122 5.77 0.36 14.56
CA PRO A 122 5.43 -1.05 14.42
C PRO A 122 4.04 -1.23 13.79
N VAL A 123 3.93 -2.23 12.92
CA VAL A 123 2.68 -2.63 12.29
C VAL A 123 2.55 -4.13 12.39
N TYR A 124 1.43 -4.60 12.92
CA TYR A 124 1.17 -6.04 13.05
C TYR A 124 0.26 -6.50 11.92
N VAL A 125 0.74 -7.46 11.14
CA VAL A 125 0.00 -8.06 10.02
C VAL A 125 -0.36 -9.49 10.41
N TYR A 126 -1.65 -9.78 10.49
CA TYR A 126 -2.15 -11.12 10.83
C TYR A 126 -3.33 -11.56 9.98
#